data_b0fabe5fa161171510740b016116b427
#
_entry.id   b0fabe5fa161171510740b016116b427
#
_cell.length_a   1.000
_cell.length_b   1.000
_cell.length_c   1.000
_cell.angle_alpha   90.00
_cell.angle_beta   90.00
_cell.angle_gamma   90.00
#
_symmetry.space_group_name_H-M   'P 1'
#
loop_
_entity.id
_entity.type
_entity.pdbx_description
1 polymer ?
#
loop_
_entity_poly.entity_id
_entity_poly.type
_entity_poly.pdbx_seq_one_letter_code
_entity_poly.pdbx_strand_id
1 'polypeptide(L)'
;MSNSATYDLILKGGHVIDPANGVDEQRDVAVKDGKIAEVTAGIDKSLATKIVDVAGLHLTPGLIDLHTHHFGKHAHIHPDVYAMPAGVTTVVDAGTSGADSFEEFND
;
A
#
# COMPACT_ATOMS: atom_id res chain seq x y z
N MET A 1 -11.52 -32.16 -4.12
CA MET A 1 -12.16 -30.83 -4.04
C MET A 1 -11.09 -29.86 -3.57
N SER A 2 -10.61 -28.99 -4.43
CA SER A 2 -9.64 -27.95 -4.03
C SER A 2 -10.38 -26.95 -3.15
N ASN A 3 -10.11 -26.98 -1.86
CA ASN A 3 -10.56 -25.95 -0.94
C ASN A 3 -9.75 -24.69 -1.26
N SER A 4 -10.20 -23.91 -2.23
CA SER A 4 -9.56 -22.63 -2.51
C SER A 4 -9.78 -21.74 -1.31
N ALA A 5 -8.69 -21.30 -0.69
CA ALA A 5 -8.76 -20.38 0.44
C ALA A 5 -9.59 -19.13 0.07
N THR A 6 -10.36 -18.64 1.02
CA THR A 6 -11.23 -17.45 0.85
C THR A 6 -10.36 -16.23 0.55
N TYR A 7 -9.21 -16.10 1.22
CA TYR A 7 -8.27 -14.99 1.06
C TYR A 7 -6.91 -15.47 0.58
N ASP A 8 -6.19 -14.59 -0.11
CA ASP A 8 -4.82 -14.86 -0.54
C ASP A 8 -3.85 -14.59 0.60
N LEU A 9 -4.13 -13.57 1.42
CA LEU A 9 -3.29 -13.12 2.51
C LEU A 9 -4.14 -12.61 3.67
N ILE A 10 -3.72 -12.88 4.90
CA ILE A 10 -4.17 -12.17 6.10
C ILE A 10 -2.96 -11.55 6.79
N LEU A 11 -3.02 -10.24 7.05
CA LEU A 11 -2.14 -9.53 7.97
C LEU A 11 -2.78 -9.60 9.36
N LYS A 12 -2.12 -10.25 10.30
CA LYS A 12 -2.74 -10.66 11.58
C LYS A 12 -2.26 -9.82 12.75
N GLY A 13 -3.21 -9.21 13.49
CA GLY A 13 -2.96 -8.63 14.80
C GLY A 13 -2.32 -7.25 14.80
N GLY A 14 -2.28 -6.53 13.67
CA GLY A 14 -1.72 -5.19 13.58
C GLY A 14 -2.65 -4.11 14.15
N HIS A 15 -2.09 -2.95 14.48
CA HIS A 15 -2.85 -1.75 14.78
C HIS A 15 -3.15 -1.01 13.47
N VAL A 16 -4.40 -1.08 13.02
CA VAL A 16 -4.83 -0.47 11.76
C VAL A 16 -5.18 0.99 11.98
N ILE A 17 -4.58 1.87 11.17
CA ILE A 17 -4.88 3.30 11.13
C ILE A 17 -5.38 3.63 9.73
N ASP A 18 -6.69 3.81 9.58
CA ASP A 18 -7.35 4.18 8.34
C ASP A 18 -8.32 5.34 8.59
N PRO A 19 -7.84 6.58 8.46
CA PRO A 19 -8.65 7.77 8.73
C PRO A 19 -9.87 7.91 7.83
N ALA A 20 -9.78 7.40 6.58
CA ALA A 20 -10.89 7.49 5.64
C ALA A 20 -12.11 6.66 6.09
N ASN A 21 -11.87 5.56 6.80
CA ASN A 21 -12.92 4.69 7.34
C ASN A 21 -13.08 4.82 8.86
N GLY A 22 -12.38 5.75 9.51
CA GLY A 22 -12.46 6.00 10.94
C GLY A 22 -11.93 4.84 11.79
N VAL A 23 -10.96 4.09 11.29
CA VAL A 23 -10.34 2.96 11.98
C VAL A 23 -9.03 3.40 12.62
N ASP A 24 -8.89 3.18 13.92
CA ASP A 24 -7.66 3.39 14.69
C ASP A 24 -7.64 2.40 15.85
N GLU A 25 -7.47 1.12 15.52
CA GLU A 25 -7.54 0.03 16.51
C GLU A 25 -6.89 -1.26 16.00
N GLN A 26 -6.73 -2.24 16.88
CA GLN A 26 -6.18 -3.54 16.53
C GLN A 26 -7.17 -4.34 15.68
N ARG A 27 -6.79 -4.67 14.46
CA ARG A 27 -7.56 -5.47 13.51
C ARG A 27 -6.68 -6.38 12.68
N ASP A 28 -7.31 -7.33 12.00
CA ASP A 28 -6.72 -8.11 10.92
C ASP A 28 -7.12 -7.50 9.58
N VAL A 29 -6.28 -7.65 8.58
CA VAL A 29 -6.55 -7.21 7.20
C VAL A 29 -6.46 -8.41 6.28
N ALA A 30 -7.55 -8.74 5.60
CA ALA A 30 -7.58 -9.79 4.59
C ALA A 30 -7.51 -9.20 3.18
N VAL A 31 -6.72 -9.85 2.34
CA VAL A 31 -6.50 -9.47 0.94
C VAL A 31 -6.97 -10.61 0.03
N LYS A 32 -7.69 -10.24 -1.02
CA LYS A 32 -8.13 -11.14 -2.08
C LYS A 32 -8.00 -10.46 -3.45
N ASP A 33 -7.39 -11.13 -4.40
CA ASP A 33 -7.21 -10.65 -5.78
C ASP A 33 -6.61 -9.23 -5.84
N GLY A 34 -5.58 -8.98 -4.99
CA GLY A 34 -4.87 -7.71 -4.92
C GLY A 34 -5.66 -6.55 -4.27
N LYS A 35 -6.79 -6.84 -3.63
CA LYS A 35 -7.63 -5.83 -2.97
C LYS A 35 -7.84 -6.16 -1.49
N ILE A 36 -8.05 -5.13 -0.67
CA ILE A 36 -8.51 -5.30 0.70
C ILE A 36 -9.94 -5.85 0.64
N ALA A 37 -10.12 -7.06 1.16
CA ALA A 37 -11.40 -7.75 1.18
C ALA A 37 -12.14 -7.55 2.51
N GLU A 38 -11.40 -7.50 3.62
CA GLU A 38 -11.98 -7.36 4.94
C GLU A 38 -10.98 -6.71 5.91
N VAL A 39 -11.50 -5.87 6.82
CA VAL A 39 -10.75 -5.25 7.92
C VAL A 39 -11.56 -5.43 9.19
N THR A 40 -11.26 -6.45 9.99
CA THR A 40 -11.99 -6.77 11.22
C THR A 40 -11.09 -7.50 12.22
N ALA A 41 -11.52 -7.61 13.45
CA ALA A 41 -10.79 -8.40 14.44
C ALA A 41 -11.13 -9.89 14.31
N GLY A 42 -10.13 -10.75 14.52
CA GLY A 42 -10.35 -12.19 14.72
C GLY A 42 -10.62 -12.99 13.44
N ILE A 43 -10.12 -12.57 12.27
CA ILE A 43 -10.23 -13.36 11.03
C ILE A 43 -9.56 -14.72 11.24
N ASP A 44 -10.28 -15.79 10.91
CA ASP A 44 -9.76 -17.15 11.04
C ASP A 44 -8.59 -17.39 10.07
N LYS A 45 -7.45 -17.82 10.59
CA LYS A 45 -6.24 -18.11 9.82
C LYS A 45 -6.46 -19.18 8.75
N SER A 46 -7.38 -20.12 8.96
CA SER A 46 -7.69 -21.19 8.01
C SER A 46 -8.30 -20.68 6.70
N LEU A 47 -8.78 -19.45 6.66
CA LEU A 47 -9.39 -18.83 5.49
C LEU A 47 -8.37 -18.28 4.49
N ALA A 48 -7.07 -18.23 4.80
CA ALA A 48 -6.06 -17.66 3.91
C ALA A 48 -4.99 -18.66 3.48
N THR A 49 -4.49 -18.45 2.27
CA THR A 49 -3.32 -19.18 1.75
C THR A 49 -2.04 -18.76 2.49
N LYS A 50 -1.91 -17.46 2.81
CA LYS A 50 -0.75 -16.90 3.49
C LYS A 50 -1.17 -16.06 4.69
N ILE A 51 -0.40 -16.18 5.78
CA ILE A 51 -0.60 -15.37 6.98
C ILE A 51 0.70 -14.69 7.32
N VAL A 52 0.63 -13.40 7.59
CA VAL A 52 1.74 -12.60 8.10
C VAL A 52 1.34 -12.05 9.46
N ASP A 53 2.13 -12.38 10.48
CA ASP A 53 1.96 -11.82 11.82
C ASP A 53 2.55 -10.40 11.82
N VAL A 54 1.70 -9.44 12.12
CA VAL A 54 2.04 -8.02 12.20
C VAL A 54 1.69 -7.44 13.57
N ALA A 55 1.60 -8.29 14.59
CA ALA A 55 1.36 -7.87 15.96
C ALA A 55 2.43 -6.88 16.43
N GLY A 56 1.99 -5.78 17.03
CA GLY A 56 2.87 -4.69 17.46
C GLY A 56 3.32 -3.72 16.36
N LEU A 57 2.89 -3.94 15.11
CA LEU A 57 3.12 -3.02 14.00
C LEU A 57 1.88 -2.19 13.70
N HIS A 58 2.10 -1.01 13.11
CA HIS A 58 1.02 -0.20 12.55
C HIS A 58 0.80 -0.58 11.08
N LEU A 59 -0.46 -0.74 10.70
CA LEU A 59 -0.92 -0.94 9.33
C LEU A 59 -1.63 0.32 8.86
N THR A 60 -1.13 0.93 7.81
CA THR A 60 -1.71 2.15 7.22
C THR A 60 -1.97 1.93 5.74
N PRO A 61 -2.85 2.70 5.09
CA PRO A 61 -2.79 2.87 3.64
C PRO A 61 -1.38 3.26 3.21
N GLY A 62 -1.04 2.97 1.96
CA GLY A 62 0.25 3.38 1.41
C GLY A 62 0.48 4.88 1.57
N LEU A 63 1.70 5.27 1.94
CA LEU A 63 2.04 6.67 2.14
C LEU A 63 2.04 7.43 0.80
N ILE A 64 1.73 8.72 0.87
CA ILE A 64 1.73 9.63 -0.28
C ILE A 64 2.82 10.68 -0.04
N ASP A 65 3.82 10.72 -0.93
CA ASP A 65 4.81 11.78 -0.93
C ASP A 65 4.33 12.92 -1.84
N LEU A 66 3.96 14.03 -1.23
CA LEU A 66 3.34 15.17 -1.92
C LEU A 66 4.35 16.11 -2.58
N HIS A 67 5.65 15.90 -2.40
CA HIS A 67 6.66 16.81 -2.91
C HIS A 67 7.92 16.05 -3.34
N THR A 68 7.93 15.62 -4.58
CA THR A 68 9.05 14.89 -5.16
C THR A 68 9.50 15.51 -6.48
N HIS A 69 10.63 15.08 -7.00
CA HIS A 69 11.16 15.51 -8.28
C HIS A 69 11.73 14.31 -9.02
N HIS A 70 10.91 13.72 -9.89
CA HIS A 70 11.23 12.42 -10.52
C HIS A 70 11.37 12.48 -12.03
N PHE A 71 10.94 13.57 -12.65
CA PHE A 71 10.91 13.68 -14.09
C PHE A 71 12.13 14.41 -14.65
N GLY A 72 12.54 13.99 -15.84
CA GLY A 72 13.56 14.67 -16.64
C GLY A 72 15.01 14.28 -16.32
N LYS A 73 15.92 14.94 -17.00
CA LYS A 73 17.38 14.64 -17.00
C LYS A 73 18.07 14.79 -15.66
N HIS A 74 17.40 15.39 -14.70
CA HIS A 74 17.91 15.64 -13.34
C HIS A 74 17.31 14.70 -12.30
N ALA A 75 16.30 13.92 -12.65
CA ALA A 75 15.74 12.88 -11.81
C ALA A 75 16.62 11.63 -11.88
N HIS A 76 17.53 11.49 -10.94
CA HIS A 76 18.52 10.41 -10.99
C HIS A 76 18.00 9.07 -10.44
N ILE A 77 16.81 9.04 -9.83
CA ILE A 77 16.28 7.84 -9.19
C ILE A 77 14.80 7.69 -9.54
N HIS A 78 14.47 6.56 -10.18
CA HIS A 78 13.08 6.21 -10.45
C HIS A 78 12.32 5.99 -9.13
N PRO A 79 11.07 6.51 -8.99
CA PRO A 79 10.31 6.42 -7.74
C PRO A 79 10.14 4.99 -7.22
N ASP A 80 9.98 4.01 -8.09
CA ASP A 80 9.82 2.59 -7.69
C ASP A 80 11.03 2.04 -6.91
N VAL A 81 12.21 2.63 -7.10
CA VAL A 81 13.43 2.16 -6.45
C VAL A 81 13.47 2.51 -4.97
N TYR A 82 12.93 3.67 -4.57
CA TYR A 82 13.00 4.12 -3.17
C TYR A 82 11.64 4.30 -2.51
N ALA A 83 10.59 4.65 -3.26
CA ALA A 83 9.27 4.88 -2.71
C ALA A 83 8.66 3.58 -2.17
N MET A 84 8.66 2.52 -2.98
CA MET A 84 8.10 1.22 -2.58
C MET A 84 8.75 0.64 -1.31
N PRO A 85 10.08 0.57 -1.18
CA PRO A 85 10.71 0.09 0.06
C PRO A 85 10.42 0.95 1.29
N ALA A 86 10.07 2.24 1.09
CA ALA A 86 9.69 3.16 2.16
C ALA A 86 8.18 3.13 2.48
N GLY A 87 7.40 2.26 1.81
CA GLY A 87 5.95 2.21 1.99
C GLY A 87 5.19 3.35 1.31
N VAL A 88 5.85 4.11 0.43
CA VAL A 88 5.23 5.17 -0.37
C VAL A 88 4.66 4.54 -1.64
N THR A 89 3.35 4.67 -1.86
CA THR A 89 2.63 4.10 -3.00
C THR A 89 2.17 5.15 -4.02
N THR A 90 2.33 6.41 -3.67
CA THR A 90 1.96 7.52 -4.54
C THR A 90 2.97 8.65 -4.36
N VAL A 91 3.46 9.18 -5.46
CA VAL A 91 4.37 10.33 -5.47
C VAL A 91 3.78 11.45 -6.32
N VAL A 92 3.97 12.69 -5.89
CA VAL A 92 3.53 13.88 -6.64
C VAL A 92 4.77 14.66 -7.05
N ASP A 93 5.01 14.76 -8.36
CA ASP A 93 6.08 15.60 -8.87
C ASP A 93 5.73 17.08 -8.67
N ALA A 94 6.59 17.79 -7.97
CA ALA A 94 6.36 19.17 -7.53
C ALA A 94 6.97 20.20 -8.50
N GLY A 95 6.92 19.92 -9.81
CA GLY A 95 7.29 20.87 -10.85
C GLY A 95 8.64 20.60 -11.51
N THR A 96 9.06 19.35 -11.63
CA THR A 96 10.21 18.97 -12.46
C THR A 96 9.86 19.06 -13.94
N SER A 97 8.62 18.76 -14.32
CA SER A 97 8.08 19.02 -15.65
C SER A 97 7.47 20.42 -15.74
N GLY A 98 7.61 21.07 -16.90
CA GLY A 98 6.95 22.32 -17.24
C GLY A 98 5.94 22.12 -18.37
N ALA A 99 5.33 23.21 -18.82
CA ALA A 99 4.34 23.17 -19.90
C ALA A 99 4.88 22.51 -21.18
N ASP A 100 6.14 22.76 -21.50
CA ASP A 100 6.79 22.27 -22.73
C ASP A 100 7.21 20.78 -22.65
N SER A 101 7.19 20.18 -21.45
CA SER A 101 7.62 18.79 -21.22
C SER A 101 6.54 17.92 -20.55
N PHE A 102 5.32 18.45 -20.42
CA PHE A 102 4.25 17.72 -19.74
C PHE A 102 3.79 16.47 -20.48
N GLU A 103 3.76 16.51 -21.81
CA GLU A 103 3.40 15.32 -22.59
C GLU A 103 4.42 14.19 -22.39
N GLU A 104 5.70 14.50 -22.36
CA GLU A 104 6.78 13.56 -22.09
C GLU A 104 6.74 12.99 -20.65
N PHE A 105 6.19 13.76 -19.70
CA PHE A 105 5.97 13.32 -18.34
C PHE A 105 4.82 12.32 -18.20
N ASN A 106 3.81 12.41 -19.08
CA ASN A 106 2.58 11.61 -19.01
C ASN A 106 2.72 10.26 -19.76
N ASP A 107 3.79 10.02 -20.50
CA ASP A 107 4.08 8.77 -21.21
C ASP A 107 4.73 7.71 -20.28
#